data_16c0b2470f20a97f78dbca33f2b735f3
#
_entry.id   16c0b2470f20a97f78dbca33f2b735f3
#
_cell.length_a   1.000
_cell.length_b   1.000
_cell.length_c   1.000
_cell.angle_alpha   90.00
_cell.angle_beta   90.00
_cell.angle_gamma   90.00
#
_symmetry.space_group_name_H-M   'P 1'
#
loop_
_entity.id
_entity.type
_entity.pdbx_description
1 polymer ?
#
loop_
_entity_poly.entity_id
_entity_poly.type
_entity_poly.pdbx_seq_one_letter_code
_entity_poly.pdbx_strand_id
1 'polypeptide(L)'
;MIDFPFNREKAINAMLHICNSLGGTWDKYSLLKILYFAEQKHLAKYGRPITGDNIVAMEYGPVPSISYDEVKYSKVNPHFFSITDNIVTAKSIADLDLLSASDLECLNESIEENKHLSFGDLKAKSHDKAYNWTIQNLGENQTIPYIEIAKAIGATNEMIEFIRLTSENFNFTFNEKHDW
;
A
#
# COMPACT_ATOMS: atom_id res chain seq x y z
N MET A 1 -13.14 -10.11 10.76
CA MET A 1 -12.60 -9.61 9.45
C MET A 1 -11.13 -9.35 9.67
N ILE A 2 -10.26 -9.73 8.72
CA ILE A 2 -8.83 -9.36 8.80
C ILE A 2 -8.72 -7.88 8.42
N ASP A 3 -8.26 -7.05 9.34
CA ASP A 3 -8.13 -5.61 9.19
C ASP A 3 -6.91 -5.12 10.00
N PHE A 4 -6.26 -4.05 9.53
CA PHE A 4 -5.09 -3.45 10.16
C PHE A 4 -5.31 -1.95 10.32
N PRO A 5 -4.93 -1.34 11.46
CA PRO A 5 -5.07 0.09 11.62
C PRO A 5 -4.14 0.83 10.65
N PHE A 6 -4.67 1.86 9.99
CA PHE A 6 -3.89 2.69 9.08
C PHE A 6 -2.86 3.53 9.85
N ASN A 7 -1.62 3.45 9.40
CA ASN A 7 -0.53 4.27 9.92
C ASN A 7 -0.16 5.36 8.90
N ARG A 8 -0.68 6.58 9.13
CA ARG A 8 -0.49 7.72 8.24
C ARG A 8 0.97 8.12 8.07
N GLU A 9 1.76 8.12 9.14
CA GLU A 9 3.17 8.49 9.10
C GLU A 9 3.97 7.51 8.23
N LYS A 10 3.73 6.21 8.41
CA LYS A 10 4.32 5.18 7.55
C LYS A 10 3.91 5.34 6.09
N ALA A 11 2.64 5.59 5.82
CA ALA A 11 2.14 5.76 4.45
C ALA A 11 2.81 6.93 3.74
N ILE A 12 2.90 8.08 4.40
CA ILE A 12 3.59 9.26 3.86
C ILE A 12 5.06 8.95 3.61
N ASN A 13 5.76 8.36 4.58
CA ASN A 13 7.20 8.09 4.43
C ASN A 13 7.50 6.97 3.45
N ALA A 14 6.63 5.96 3.31
CA ALA A 14 6.72 4.96 2.25
C ALA A 14 6.60 5.59 0.85
N MET A 15 5.62 6.47 0.64
CA MET A 15 5.45 7.17 -0.63
C MET A 15 6.60 8.16 -0.91
N LEU A 16 7.08 8.89 0.10
CA LEU A 16 8.27 9.74 -0.01
C LEU A 16 9.49 8.91 -0.39
N HIS A 17 9.70 7.76 0.25
CA HIS A 17 10.81 6.87 -0.06
C HIS A 17 10.77 6.37 -1.51
N ILE A 18 9.61 5.97 -2.00
CA ILE A 18 9.43 5.60 -3.41
C ILE A 18 9.76 6.78 -4.33
N CYS A 19 9.16 7.95 -4.11
CA CYS A 19 9.43 9.14 -4.91
C CYS A 19 10.90 9.56 -4.90
N ASN A 20 11.53 9.62 -3.71
CA ASN A 20 12.94 10.01 -3.57
C ASN A 20 13.86 9.02 -4.31
N SER A 21 13.58 7.72 -4.24
CA SER A 21 14.33 6.68 -4.93
C SER A 21 14.22 6.76 -6.46
N LEU A 22 13.15 7.38 -6.95
CA LEU A 22 12.86 7.54 -8.38
C LEU A 22 13.16 8.96 -8.90
N GLY A 23 13.97 9.73 -8.19
CA GLY A 23 14.40 11.05 -8.60
C GLY A 23 13.51 12.21 -8.10
N GLY A 24 12.63 11.96 -7.14
CA GLY A 24 11.82 12.98 -6.46
C GLY A 24 10.51 13.33 -7.15
N THR A 25 10.26 12.83 -8.36
CA THR A 25 9.05 13.10 -9.14
C THR A 25 8.61 11.83 -9.87
N TRP A 26 7.33 11.46 -9.76
CA TRP A 26 6.81 10.24 -10.36
C TRP A 26 5.33 10.33 -10.72
N ASP A 27 4.88 9.49 -11.66
CA ASP A 27 3.45 9.35 -11.97
C ASP A 27 2.67 8.82 -10.76
N LYS A 28 1.55 9.44 -10.43
CA LYS A 28 0.70 9.11 -9.28
C LYS A 28 0.23 7.65 -9.28
N TYR A 29 -0.22 7.18 -10.43
CA TYR A 29 -0.77 5.82 -10.52
C TYR A 29 0.33 4.78 -10.37
N SER A 30 1.48 5.01 -10.99
CA SER A 30 2.65 4.14 -10.88
C SER A 30 3.20 4.13 -9.45
N LEU A 31 3.27 5.28 -8.77
CA LEU A 31 3.64 5.39 -7.36
C LEU A 31 2.77 4.50 -6.48
N LEU A 32 1.45 4.61 -6.62
CA LEU A 32 0.50 3.84 -5.81
C LEU A 32 0.50 2.35 -6.15
N LYS A 33 0.81 1.96 -7.39
CA LYS A 33 0.99 0.55 -7.75
C LYS A 33 2.26 -0.03 -7.12
N ILE A 34 3.36 0.72 -7.11
CA ILE A 34 4.60 0.30 -6.43
C ILE A 34 4.34 0.11 -4.92
N LEU A 35 3.58 1.03 -4.29
CA LEU A 35 3.19 0.86 -2.89
C LEU A 35 2.33 -0.39 -2.69
N TYR A 36 1.31 -0.62 -3.53
CA TYR A 36 0.47 -1.82 -3.46
C TYR A 36 1.27 -3.12 -3.54
N PHE A 37 2.24 -3.21 -4.46
CA PHE A 37 3.10 -4.39 -4.57
C PHE A 37 4.03 -4.56 -3.35
N ALA A 38 4.47 -3.46 -2.73
CA ALA A 38 5.23 -3.53 -1.48
C ALA A 38 4.36 -4.03 -0.32
N GLU A 39 3.10 -3.60 -0.23
CA GLU A 39 2.11 -4.10 0.74
C GLU A 39 1.89 -5.62 0.59
N GLN A 40 1.72 -6.09 -0.64
CA GLN A 40 1.60 -7.53 -0.92
C GLN A 40 2.83 -8.31 -0.45
N LYS A 41 4.03 -7.83 -0.79
CA LYS A 41 5.29 -8.47 -0.37
C LYS A 41 5.41 -8.55 1.14
N HIS A 42 5.09 -7.46 1.82
CA HIS A 42 5.18 -7.39 3.27
C HIS A 42 4.17 -8.33 3.94
N LEU A 43 2.95 -8.39 3.41
CA LEU A 43 1.93 -9.32 3.85
C LEU A 43 2.39 -10.78 3.68
N ALA A 44 3.01 -11.12 2.53
CA ALA A 44 3.50 -12.46 2.25
C ALA A 44 4.65 -12.89 3.15
N LYS A 45 5.61 -11.98 3.42
CA LYS A 45 6.83 -12.29 4.17
C LYS A 45 6.64 -12.19 5.68
N TYR A 46 5.86 -11.19 6.14
CA TYR A 46 5.80 -10.78 7.53
C TYR A 46 4.40 -10.85 8.16
N GLY A 47 3.40 -11.30 7.40
CA GLY A 47 2.03 -11.52 7.88
C GLY A 47 1.25 -10.25 8.23
N ARG A 48 1.74 -9.08 7.84
CA ARG A 48 1.09 -7.78 8.02
C ARG A 48 1.39 -6.84 6.84
N PRO A 49 0.55 -5.84 6.55
CA PRO A 49 0.89 -4.78 5.60
C PRO A 49 1.93 -3.80 6.18
N ILE A 50 2.46 -2.91 5.34
CA ILE A 50 3.33 -1.81 5.77
C ILE A 50 2.50 -0.72 6.43
N THR A 51 1.45 -0.25 5.75
CA THR A 51 0.68 0.94 6.12
C THR A 51 -0.66 0.66 6.78
N GLY A 52 -1.24 -0.52 6.54
CA GLY A 52 -2.61 -0.84 6.95
C GLY A 52 -3.68 -0.09 6.14
N ASP A 53 -3.35 0.37 4.92
CA ASP A 53 -4.26 1.12 4.07
C ASP A 53 -5.44 0.27 3.58
N ASN A 54 -6.55 0.93 3.31
CA ASN A 54 -7.70 0.33 2.67
C ASN A 54 -7.46 0.20 1.16
N ILE A 55 -7.21 -1.01 0.68
CA ILE A 55 -6.96 -1.26 -0.74
C ILE A 55 -8.30 -1.39 -1.47
N VAL A 56 -8.59 -0.46 -2.38
CA VAL A 56 -9.86 -0.40 -3.13
C VAL A 56 -9.65 -0.85 -4.58
N ALA A 57 -10.56 -1.71 -5.07
CA ALA A 57 -10.59 -2.16 -6.46
C ALA A 57 -11.20 -1.08 -7.35
N MET A 58 -10.37 -0.21 -7.93
CA MET A 58 -10.78 0.87 -8.82
C MET A 58 -10.59 0.48 -10.30
N GLU A 59 -11.12 1.28 -11.23
CA GLU A 59 -11.05 1.06 -12.69
C GLU A 59 -9.65 0.70 -13.21
N TYR A 60 -8.63 1.36 -12.69
CA TYR A 60 -7.22 1.12 -13.09
C TYR A 60 -6.48 0.14 -12.17
N GLY A 61 -7.22 -0.67 -11.41
CA GLY A 61 -6.69 -1.71 -10.52
C GLY A 61 -6.68 -1.29 -9.05
N PRO A 62 -6.06 -2.09 -8.17
CA PRO A 62 -5.98 -1.86 -6.73
C PRO A 62 -5.31 -0.53 -6.39
N VAL A 63 -5.87 0.20 -5.45
CA VAL A 63 -5.36 1.49 -4.98
C VAL A 63 -5.38 1.54 -3.45
N PRO A 64 -4.25 1.79 -2.79
CA PRO A 64 -4.22 2.20 -1.39
C PRO A 64 -4.95 3.55 -1.26
N SER A 65 -6.22 3.52 -0.84
CA SER A 65 -7.15 4.63 -1.04
C SER A 65 -6.86 5.82 -0.14
N ILE A 66 -6.40 5.59 1.10
CA ILE A 66 -6.06 6.68 2.02
C ILE A 66 -4.75 7.33 1.58
N SER A 67 -3.75 6.54 1.17
CA SER A 67 -2.51 7.04 0.57
C SER A 67 -2.76 7.83 -0.72
N TYR A 68 -3.71 7.38 -1.55
CA TYR A 68 -4.15 8.13 -2.73
C TYR A 68 -4.69 9.50 -2.36
N ASP A 69 -5.51 9.59 -1.31
CA ASP A 69 -6.09 10.86 -0.85
C ASP A 69 -5.01 11.79 -0.27
N GLU A 70 -3.99 11.28 0.43
CA GLU A 70 -2.85 12.08 0.91
C GLU A 70 -2.11 12.78 -0.25
N VAL A 71 -1.97 12.12 -1.39
CA VAL A 71 -1.36 12.70 -2.58
C VAL A 71 -2.33 13.64 -3.31
N LYS A 72 -3.57 13.20 -3.55
CA LYS A 72 -4.59 13.94 -4.29
C LYS A 72 -4.94 15.26 -3.63
N TYR A 73 -5.04 15.27 -2.31
CA TYR A 73 -5.37 16.46 -1.52
C TYR A 73 -4.13 17.13 -0.90
N SER A 74 -2.96 16.94 -1.49
CA SER A 74 -1.69 17.52 -1.00
C SER A 74 -1.70 19.05 -0.90
N LYS A 75 -2.65 19.73 -1.53
CA LYS A 75 -2.88 21.18 -1.32
C LYS A 75 -3.25 21.53 0.13
N VAL A 76 -3.83 20.58 0.88
CA VAL A 76 -4.18 20.74 2.29
C VAL A 76 -2.97 20.51 3.19
N ASN A 77 -2.01 19.70 2.75
CA ASN A 77 -0.76 19.44 3.46
C ASN A 77 0.44 19.50 2.51
N PRO A 78 0.87 20.71 2.08
CA PRO A 78 1.88 20.87 1.03
C PRO A 78 3.32 20.54 1.47
N HIS A 79 3.52 20.09 2.72
CA HIS A 79 4.85 19.81 3.25
C HIS A 79 5.50 18.56 2.66
N PHE A 80 4.70 17.56 2.27
CA PHE A 80 5.21 16.27 1.83
C PHE A 80 5.19 16.11 0.32
N PHE A 81 4.09 16.52 -0.33
CA PHE A 81 3.90 16.34 -1.76
C PHE A 81 3.32 17.59 -2.41
N SER A 82 3.59 17.73 -3.70
CA SER A 82 2.76 18.53 -4.60
C SER A 82 2.35 17.67 -5.79
N ILE A 83 1.19 17.97 -6.38
CA ILE A 83 0.67 17.28 -7.55
C ILE A 83 0.33 18.29 -8.63
N THR A 84 0.79 18.01 -9.86
CA THR A 84 0.41 18.75 -11.07
C THR A 84 -0.01 17.71 -12.09
N ASP A 85 -1.25 17.78 -12.53
CA ASP A 85 -1.91 16.74 -13.34
C ASP A 85 -1.85 15.38 -12.60
N ASN A 86 -1.07 14.45 -13.10
CA ASN A 86 -0.85 13.13 -12.48
C ASN A 86 0.57 12.96 -11.94
N ILE A 87 1.38 14.01 -11.96
CA ILE A 87 2.78 13.97 -11.51
C ILE A 87 2.87 14.43 -10.06
N VAL A 88 3.36 13.53 -9.21
CA VAL A 88 3.65 13.77 -7.79
C VAL A 88 5.09 14.16 -7.64
N THR A 89 5.34 15.24 -6.93
CA THR A 89 6.69 15.69 -6.55
C THR A 89 6.84 15.61 -5.03
N ALA A 90 7.84 14.88 -4.56
CA ALA A 90 8.23 14.86 -3.16
C ALA A 90 8.80 16.23 -2.74
N LYS A 91 8.27 16.80 -1.66
CA LYS A 91 8.72 18.06 -1.06
C LYS A 91 9.62 17.86 0.15
N SER A 92 9.72 16.63 0.61
CA SER A 92 10.54 16.24 1.75
C SER A 92 11.30 14.94 1.44
N ILE A 93 12.36 14.72 2.19
CA ILE A 93 13.03 13.42 2.24
C ILE A 93 12.27 12.53 3.22
N ALA A 94 12.13 11.26 2.90
CA ALA A 94 11.51 10.28 3.79
C ALA A 94 12.28 10.18 5.10
N ASP A 95 11.56 10.19 6.20
CA ASP A 95 12.11 9.84 7.51
C ASP A 95 12.12 8.30 7.64
N LEU A 96 13.32 7.73 7.47
CA LEU A 96 13.49 6.28 7.48
C LEU A 96 13.36 5.67 8.89
N ASP A 97 13.45 6.46 9.95
CA ASP A 97 13.24 5.98 11.33
C ASP A 97 11.77 5.62 11.59
N LEU A 98 10.85 6.11 10.73
CA LEU A 98 9.44 5.74 10.76
C LEU A 98 9.11 4.46 9.98
N LEU A 99 10.09 3.88 9.27
CA LEU A 99 9.96 2.65 8.49
C LEU A 99 10.86 1.56 9.10
N SER A 100 10.29 0.38 9.34
CA SER A 100 11.08 -0.75 9.82
C SER A 100 12.01 -1.28 8.72
N ALA A 101 13.01 -2.08 9.10
CA ALA A 101 13.90 -2.74 8.13
C ALA A 101 13.11 -3.62 7.14
N SER A 102 12.04 -4.30 7.60
CA SER A 102 11.17 -5.11 6.74
C SER A 102 10.30 -4.25 5.80
N ASP A 103 9.86 -3.07 6.25
CA ASP A 103 9.14 -2.13 5.40
C ASP A 103 10.04 -1.67 4.25
N LEU A 104 11.28 -1.24 4.58
CA LEU A 104 12.28 -0.80 3.59
C LEU A 104 12.68 -1.91 2.63
N GLU A 105 12.86 -3.14 3.11
CA GLU A 105 13.14 -4.30 2.25
C GLU A 105 12.05 -4.46 1.18
N CYS A 106 10.78 -4.52 1.60
CA CYS A 106 9.67 -4.73 0.67
C CYS A 106 9.44 -3.53 -0.26
N LEU A 107 9.65 -2.30 0.22
CA LEU A 107 9.59 -1.09 -0.61
C LEU A 107 10.68 -1.11 -1.68
N ASN A 108 11.93 -1.39 -1.30
CA ASN A 108 13.06 -1.42 -2.23
C ASN A 108 12.91 -2.52 -3.29
N GLU A 109 12.49 -3.72 -2.88
CA GLU A 109 12.18 -4.80 -3.84
C GLU A 109 11.08 -4.39 -4.82
N SER A 110 10.00 -3.79 -4.33
CA SER A 110 8.91 -3.33 -5.19
C SER A 110 9.35 -2.24 -6.15
N ILE A 111 10.17 -1.28 -5.70
CA ILE A 111 10.75 -0.24 -6.57
C ILE A 111 11.57 -0.87 -7.69
N GLU A 112 12.53 -1.75 -7.35
CA GLU A 112 13.41 -2.37 -8.34
C GLU A 112 12.66 -3.19 -9.37
N GLU A 113 11.66 -3.96 -8.95
CA GLU A 113 10.86 -4.79 -9.84
C GLU A 113 9.94 -4.00 -10.79
N ASN A 114 9.50 -2.81 -10.38
CA ASN A 114 8.41 -2.11 -11.05
C ASN A 114 8.80 -0.77 -11.69
N LYS A 115 9.93 -0.16 -11.32
CA LYS A 115 10.34 1.17 -11.80
C LYS A 115 10.50 1.28 -13.33
N HIS A 116 10.71 0.16 -14.02
CA HIS A 116 10.89 0.13 -15.47
C HIS A 116 9.61 -0.24 -16.23
N LEU A 117 8.54 -0.60 -15.52
CA LEU A 117 7.29 -1.00 -16.14
C LEU A 117 6.48 0.22 -16.60
N SER A 118 5.86 0.11 -17.75
CA SER A 118 4.88 1.09 -18.20
C SER A 118 3.63 1.08 -17.32
N PHE A 119 2.85 2.15 -17.37
CA PHE A 119 1.55 2.18 -16.68
C PHE A 119 0.65 1.00 -17.10
N GLY A 120 0.64 0.66 -18.38
CA GLY A 120 -0.13 -0.48 -18.90
C GLY A 120 0.32 -1.82 -18.28
N ASP A 121 1.64 -2.03 -18.16
CA ASP A 121 2.20 -3.23 -17.53
C ASP A 121 1.90 -3.29 -16.03
N LEU A 122 2.04 -2.16 -15.33
CA LEU A 122 1.70 -2.05 -13.91
C LEU A 122 0.21 -2.32 -13.68
N LYS A 123 -0.66 -1.76 -14.53
CA LYS A 123 -2.10 -2.04 -14.50
C LYS A 123 -2.36 -3.53 -14.68
N ALA A 124 -1.83 -4.14 -15.75
CA ALA A 124 -2.01 -5.55 -16.04
C ALA A 124 -1.52 -6.44 -14.89
N LYS A 125 -0.31 -6.18 -14.35
CA LYS A 125 0.25 -6.89 -13.20
C LYS A 125 -0.63 -6.77 -11.95
N SER A 126 -1.22 -5.59 -11.71
CA SER A 126 -2.04 -5.33 -10.54
C SER A 126 -3.47 -5.88 -10.62
N HIS A 127 -3.95 -6.22 -11.82
CA HIS A 127 -5.22 -6.95 -12.02
C HIS A 127 -5.04 -8.43 -11.66
N ASP A 128 -4.55 -8.69 -10.48
CA ASP A 128 -4.25 -10.00 -9.94
C ASP A 128 -5.53 -10.76 -9.49
N LYS A 129 -5.32 -11.93 -8.87
CA LYS A 129 -6.45 -12.77 -8.40
C LYS A 129 -7.30 -12.08 -7.35
N ALA A 130 -6.70 -11.26 -6.46
CA ALA A 130 -7.43 -10.56 -5.41
C ALA A 130 -8.33 -9.45 -5.99
N TYR A 131 -7.78 -8.67 -6.91
CA TYR A 131 -8.54 -7.66 -7.66
C TYR A 131 -9.70 -8.30 -8.41
N ASN A 132 -9.43 -9.32 -9.22
CA ASN A 132 -10.44 -9.98 -10.03
C ASN A 132 -11.52 -10.64 -9.17
N TRP A 133 -11.16 -11.26 -8.05
CA TRP A 133 -12.12 -11.80 -7.10
C TRP A 133 -13.06 -10.72 -6.55
N THR A 134 -12.49 -9.57 -6.18
CA THR A 134 -13.26 -8.44 -5.63
C THR A 134 -14.24 -7.88 -6.67
N ILE A 135 -13.78 -7.64 -7.90
CA ILE A 135 -14.63 -7.17 -8.99
C ILE A 135 -15.80 -8.13 -9.24
N GLN A 136 -15.54 -9.44 -9.24
CA GLN A 136 -16.55 -10.46 -9.53
C GLN A 136 -17.57 -10.66 -8.40
N ASN A 137 -17.14 -10.54 -7.14
CA ASN A 137 -17.97 -10.89 -5.98
C ASN A 137 -18.55 -9.68 -5.25
N LEU A 138 -17.86 -8.53 -5.27
CA LEU A 138 -18.25 -7.33 -4.53
C LEU A 138 -18.55 -6.14 -5.46
N GLY A 139 -17.93 -6.10 -6.64
CA GLY A 139 -18.06 -5.01 -7.59
C GLY A 139 -16.89 -4.04 -7.58
N GLU A 140 -16.98 -3.03 -8.42
CA GLU A 140 -16.01 -1.95 -8.52
C GLU A 140 -16.12 -0.99 -7.33
N ASN A 141 -15.00 -0.34 -6.98
CA ASN A 141 -14.87 0.58 -5.85
C ASN A 141 -15.15 -0.06 -4.47
N GLN A 142 -15.00 -1.38 -4.38
CA GLN A 142 -15.07 -2.12 -3.12
C GLN A 142 -13.67 -2.40 -2.57
N THR A 143 -13.58 -2.54 -1.25
CA THR A 143 -12.34 -2.92 -0.57
C THR A 143 -11.94 -4.34 -0.92
N ILE A 144 -10.68 -4.53 -1.30
CA ILE A 144 -10.08 -5.86 -1.49
C ILE A 144 -9.72 -6.42 -0.12
N PRO A 145 -10.34 -7.55 0.32
CA PRO A 145 -10.00 -8.13 1.61
C PRO A 145 -8.54 -8.58 1.67
N TYR A 146 -7.85 -8.31 2.78
CA TYR A 146 -6.46 -8.75 2.97
C TYR A 146 -6.27 -10.26 2.81
N ILE A 147 -7.30 -11.05 3.16
CA ILE A 147 -7.28 -12.50 2.94
C ILE A 147 -7.21 -12.86 1.44
N GLU A 148 -7.89 -12.12 0.58
CA GLU A 148 -7.82 -12.35 -0.86
C GLU A 148 -6.48 -11.91 -1.44
N ILE A 149 -5.90 -10.81 -0.92
CA ILE A 149 -4.53 -10.40 -1.24
C ILE A 149 -3.55 -11.51 -0.84
N ALA A 150 -3.65 -12.03 0.38
CA ALA A 150 -2.79 -13.13 0.85
C ALA A 150 -2.90 -14.38 -0.02
N LYS A 151 -4.11 -14.77 -0.39
CA LYS A 151 -4.33 -15.91 -1.31
C LYS A 151 -3.73 -15.65 -2.70
N ALA A 152 -3.86 -14.43 -3.22
CA ALA A 152 -3.36 -14.06 -4.55
C ALA A 152 -1.82 -14.17 -4.65
N ILE A 153 -1.12 -13.91 -3.56
CA ILE A 153 0.34 -14.04 -3.44
C ILE A 153 0.79 -15.47 -3.04
N GLY A 154 -0.14 -16.42 -2.97
CA GLY A 154 0.14 -17.83 -2.70
C GLY A 154 0.38 -18.16 -1.22
N ALA A 155 -0.19 -17.39 -0.29
CA ALA A 155 -0.09 -17.68 1.13
C ALA A 155 -0.69 -19.08 1.46
N THR A 156 0.01 -19.83 2.30
CA THR A 156 -0.48 -21.10 2.83
C THR A 156 -1.59 -20.86 3.87
N ASN A 157 -2.31 -21.91 4.24
CA ASN A 157 -3.33 -21.80 5.29
C ASN A 157 -2.71 -21.36 6.63
N GLU A 158 -1.50 -21.83 6.93
CA GLU A 158 -0.76 -21.44 8.13
C GLU A 158 -0.41 -19.93 8.10
N MET A 159 0.00 -19.42 6.95
CA MET A 159 0.27 -17.98 6.77
C MET A 159 -1.01 -17.15 6.89
N ILE A 160 -2.12 -17.61 6.32
CA ILE A 160 -3.42 -16.94 6.45
C ILE A 160 -3.85 -16.85 7.91
N GLU A 161 -3.68 -17.95 8.66
CA GLU A 161 -3.97 -17.97 10.09
C GLU A 161 -3.04 -17.03 10.88
N PHE A 162 -1.75 -17.00 10.54
CA PHE A 162 -0.79 -16.06 11.13
C PHE A 162 -1.18 -14.60 10.86
N ILE A 163 -1.59 -14.26 9.62
CA ILE A 163 -2.09 -12.92 9.25
C ILE A 163 -3.32 -12.56 10.10
N ARG A 164 -4.25 -13.52 10.30
CA ARG A 164 -5.44 -13.30 11.11
C ARG A 164 -5.09 -12.98 12.57
N LEU A 165 -4.24 -13.78 13.18
CA LEU A 165 -3.79 -13.59 14.57
C LEU A 165 -3.03 -12.26 14.73
N THR A 166 -2.20 -11.91 13.75
CA THR A 166 -1.47 -10.65 13.73
C THR A 166 -2.43 -9.45 13.67
N SER A 167 -3.46 -9.53 12.82
CA SER A 167 -4.51 -8.50 12.72
C SER A 167 -5.26 -8.33 14.06
N GLU A 168 -5.64 -9.42 14.72
CA GLU A 168 -6.32 -9.39 16.02
C GLU A 168 -5.45 -8.70 17.09
N ASN A 169 -4.15 -9.03 17.15
CA ASN A 169 -3.22 -8.43 18.09
C ASN A 169 -3.02 -6.92 17.85
N PHE A 170 -2.92 -6.50 16.59
CA PHE A 170 -2.81 -5.08 16.24
C PHE A 170 -4.06 -4.30 16.66
N ASN A 171 -5.24 -4.83 16.38
CA ASN A 171 -6.49 -4.17 16.73
C ASN A 171 -6.70 -4.10 18.26
N PHE A 172 -6.32 -5.14 18.99
CA PHE A 172 -6.36 -5.13 20.46
C PHE A 172 -5.45 -4.02 21.02
N THR A 173 -4.20 -3.97 20.61
CA THR A 173 -3.21 -2.99 21.08
C THR A 173 -3.59 -1.56 20.67
N PHE A 174 -4.21 -1.37 19.50
CA PHE A 174 -4.66 -0.08 19.02
C PHE A 174 -5.82 0.46 19.86
N ASN A 175 -6.80 -0.38 20.17
CA ASN A 175 -7.96 0.02 20.98
C ASN A 175 -7.57 0.36 22.42
N GLU A 176 -6.66 -0.39 23.05
CA GLU A 176 -6.15 -0.09 24.39
C GLU A 176 -5.48 1.29 24.51
N LYS A 177 -4.86 1.79 23.44
CA LYS A 177 -4.20 3.11 23.41
C LYS A 177 -5.16 4.28 23.20
N HIS A 178 -6.39 4.04 22.78
CA HIS A 178 -7.38 5.08 22.45
C HIS A 178 -8.56 5.12 23.43
N ASP A 179 -8.57 4.25 24.44
CA ASP A 179 -9.60 4.22 25.50
C ASP A 179 -9.27 5.10 26.73
N TRP A 180 -8.39 6.16 26.57
CA TRP A 180 -8.04 7.13 27.62
C TRP A 180 -8.35 8.55 27.21
#